data_bd4903ec760c785fd46959335e18a88c
#
_entry.id   bd4903ec760c785fd46959335e18a88c
#
_cell.length_a   1.000
_cell.length_b   1.000
_cell.length_c   1.000
_cell.angle_alpha   90.00
_cell.angle_beta   90.00
_cell.angle_gamma   90.00
#
_symmetry.space_group_name_H-M   'P 1'
#
loop_
_entity.id
_entity.type
_entity.pdbx_description
1 polymer ?
#
loop_
_entity_poly.entity_id
_entity_poly.type
_entity_poly.pdbx_seq_one_letter_code
_entity_poly.pdbx_strand_id
1 'polypeptide(L)'
;MAKVVLKNVKKIYPFVSGEEKKKKKKKGEDEAPTEKKANLQITDQGVVAVQEFNLEIADKEFIVLVGPSGCGKSTTLRMIAGLEEITEGDLYIGDKRMNDVAPKDRDIAMVFQNYALYPHMTVYDNMAFSLKLKKTPKAEIDRKVR
;
A
#
# COMPACT_ATOMS: atom_id res chain seq x y z
N MET A 1 -9.19 -7.09 17.10
CA MET A 1 -8.86 -6.42 15.83
C MET A 1 -9.70 -5.16 15.78
N ALA A 2 -9.48 -4.26 14.82
CA ALA A 2 -10.22 -3.03 14.77
C ALA A 2 -10.93 -2.90 13.42
N LYS A 3 -12.09 -2.23 13.39
CA LYS A 3 -12.79 -1.86 12.17
C LYS A 3 -11.89 -1.00 11.28
N VAL A 4 -11.91 -1.21 9.96
CA VAL A 4 -11.18 -0.38 9.00
C VAL A 4 -12.17 0.29 8.05
N VAL A 5 -12.04 1.60 7.88
CA VAL A 5 -12.94 2.38 7.01
C VAL A 5 -12.12 3.26 6.06
N LEU A 6 -12.36 3.10 4.78
CA LEU A 6 -11.88 3.99 3.72
C LEU A 6 -13.05 4.81 3.21
N LYS A 7 -12.91 6.14 3.19
CA LYS A 7 -13.95 7.08 2.73
C LYS A 7 -13.38 7.93 1.60
N ASN A 8 -13.94 7.78 0.40
CA ASN A 8 -13.58 8.54 -0.80
C ASN A 8 -12.08 8.58 -1.06
N VAL A 9 -11.38 7.45 -0.77
CA VAL A 9 -9.93 7.37 -0.87
C VAL A 9 -9.52 7.40 -2.32
N LYS A 10 -8.58 8.31 -2.63
CA LYS A 10 -8.03 8.51 -3.96
C LYS A 10 -6.50 8.55 -3.91
N LYS A 11 -5.87 7.94 -4.89
CA LYS A 11 -4.42 8.02 -5.07
C LYS A 11 -4.07 8.49 -6.46
N ILE A 12 -3.34 9.60 -6.53
CA ILE A 12 -2.79 10.16 -7.76
C ILE A 12 -1.27 10.19 -7.62
N TYR A 13 -0.57 9.64 -8.59
CA TYR A 13 0.87 9.79 -8.71
C TYR A 13 1.17 10.98 -9.63
N PRO A 14 1.76 12.07 -9.12
CA PRO A 14 2.06 13.25 -9.92
C PRO A 14 3.10 12.91 -11.01
N PHE A 15 3.03 13.61 -12.13
CA PHE A 15 4.08 13.50 -13.15
C PHE A 15 5.41 14.01 -12.63
N VAL A 16 6.46 13.21 -12.76
CA VAL A 16 7.83 13.69 -12.53
C VAL A 16 8.20 14.62 -13.68
N SER A 17 8.68 15.82 -13.39
CA SER A 17 8.96 16.93 -14.32
C SER A 17 9.86 16.61 -15.55
N GLY A 18 10.40 15.40 -15.64
CA GLY A 18 11.15 14.90 -16.80
C GLY A 18 10.30 14.21 -17.88
N GLU A 19 9.05 13.79 -17.57
CA GLU A 19 8.21 13.05 -18.51
C GLU A 19 7.24 13.93 -19.31
N GLU A 20 6.93 15.14 -18.83
CA GLU A 20 6.08 16.10 -19.55
C GLU A 20 6.68 16.51 -20.92
N LYS A 21 8.02 16.58 -21.02
CA LYS A 21 8.70 16.95 -22.27
C LYS A 21 8.65 15.86 -23.36
N LYS A 22 8.43 14.59 -22.99
CA LYS A 22 8.35 13.48 -23.96
C LYS A 22 6.95 13.29 -24.55
N LYS A 23 5.87 13.70 -23.85
CA LYS A 23 4.50 13.56 -24.37
C LYS A 23 4.12 14.63 -25.41
N LYS A 24 4.71 15.83 -25.38
CA LYS A 24 4.47 16.87 -26.40
C LYS A 24 5.13 16.59 -27.76
N LYS A 25 6.11 15.66 -27.85
CA LYS A 25 6.81 15.31 -29.09
C LYS A 25 6.28 14.06 -29.81
N LYS A 26 5.32 13.30 -29.20
CA LYS A 26 4.76 12.07 -29.81
C LYS A 26 3.32 12.22 -30.34
N LYS A 27 2.93 13.41 -30.77
CA LYS A 27 1.67 13.65 -31.49
C LYS A 27 1.90 13.71 -33.01
N GLY A 28 2.61 12.79 -33.52
CA GLY A 28 2.80 12.59 -34.97
C GLY A 28 3.64 11.35 -35.19
N GLU A 29 2.99 10.34 -35.68
CA GLU A 29 3.45 9.14 -36.38
C GLU A 29 2.97 7.82 -35.80
N ASP A 30 2.36 7.06 -36.68
CA ASP A 30 1.76 5.73 -36.53
C ASP A 30 2.74 4.71 -35.99
N GLU A 31 2.32 3.94 -34.94
CA GLU A 31 2.80 2.59 -34.74
C GLU A 31 1.80 1.73 -33.96
N ALA A 32 1.76 0.45 -34.38
CA ALA A 32 0.83 -0.62 -34.05
C ALA A 32 0.64 -0.93 -32.55
N PRO A 33 -0.42 -1.69 -32.17
CA PRO A 33 -0.88 -1.79 -30.80
C PRO A 33 -0.01 -2.75 -29.98
N THR A 34 0.85 -2.20 -29.14
CA THR A 34 1.47 -2.94 -28.05
C THR A 34 0.57 -2.91 -26.84
N GLU A 35 0.15 -4.08 -26.43
CA GLU A 35 -0.48 -4.51 -25.17
C GLU A 35 -1.22 -3.44 -24.36
N LYS A 36 -2.54 -3.62 -24.25
CA LYS A 36 -3.47 -2.86 -23.41
C LYS A 36 -2.93 -2.72 -21.98
N LYS A 37 -2.20 -1.65 -21.72
CA LYS A 37 -1.94 -1.19 -20.34
C LYS A 37 -3.30 -0.90 -19.73
N ALA A 38 -3.61 -1.58 -18.61
CA ALA A 38 -4.81 -1.42 -17.83
C ALA A 38 -5.23 0.07 -17.74
N ASN A 39 -6.53 0.33 -17.73
CA ASN A 39 -7.21 1.62 -17.72
C ASN A 39 -6.72 2.57 -16.60
N LEU A 40 -5.48 3.03 -16.68
CA LEU A 40 -4.96 4.08 -15.85
C LEU A 40 -5.52 5.39 -16.38
N GLN A 41 -6.39 6.02 -15.61
CA GLN A 41 -6.88 7.35 -15.93
C GLN A 41 -5.75 8.35 -15.74
N ILE A 42 -5.38 9.02 -16.81
CA ILE A 42 -4.36 10.07 -16.80
C ILE A 42 -5.12 11.40 -16.71
N THR A 43 -4.89 12.15 -15.65
CA THR A 43 -5.41 13.51 -15.45
C THR A 43 -4.29 14.53 -15.65
N ASP A 44 -4.62 15.82 -15.66
CA ASP A 44 -3.64 16.91 -15.71
C ASP A 44 -2.73 16.91 -14.46
N GLN A 45 -3.17 16.33 -13.36
CA GLN A 45 -2.45 16.24 -12.09
C GLN A 45 -1.52 15.02 -11.99
N GLY A 46 -1.75 13.98 -12.80
CA GLY A 46 -0.98 12.74 -12.73
C GLY A 46 -1.76 11.50 -13.15
N VAL A 47 -1.22 10.35 -12.75
CA VAL A 47 -1.81 9.03 -13.00
C VAL A 47 -2.68 8.64 -11.81
N VAL A 48 -3.98 8.44 -12.03
CA VAL A 48 -4.92 7.98 -11.00
C VAL A 48 -4.75 6.47 -10.82
N ALA A 49 -4.23 6.07 -9.67
CA ALA A 49 -4.02 4.67 -9.33
C ALA A 49 -5.20 4.07 -8.55
N VAL A 50 -5.89 4.89 -7.75
CA VAL A 50 -7.11 4.54 -7.02
C VAL A 50 -8.07 5.72 -7.12
N GLN A 51 -9.33 5.47 -7.54
CA GLN A 51 -10.35 6.49 -7.72
C GLN A 51 -11.50 6.25 -6.75
N GLU A 52 -11.80 7.23 -5.92
CA GLU A 52 -12.94 7.31 -4.99
C GLU A 52 -13.34 5.97 -4.34
N PHE A 53 -12.35 5.29 -3.77
CA PHE A 53 -12.57 3.98 -3.19
C PHE A 53 -13.18 4.08 -1.80
N ASN A 54 -14.33 3.44 -1.63
CA ASN A 54 -15.02 3.34 -0.35
C ASN A 54 -15.08 1.87 0.08
N LEU A 55 -14.68 1.60 1.31
CA LEU A 55 -14.71 0.25 1.89
C LEU A 55 -14.85 0.33 3.40
N GLU A 56 -15.72 -0.47 3.95
CA GLU A 56 -15.87 -0.67 5.38
C GLU A 56 -15.65 -2.14 5.70
N ILE A 57 -14.69 -2.42 6.58
CA ILE A 57 -14.33 -3.76 7.05
C ILE A 57 -14.66 -3.81 8.54
N ALA A 58 -15.58 -4.70 8.92
CA ALA A 58 -15.95 -4.89 10.32
C ALA A 58 -14.79 -5.52 11.12
N ASP A 59 -14.90 -5.43 12.46
CA ASP A 59 -13.93 -6.13 13.32
C ASP A 59 -13.98 -7.65 13.07
N LYS A 60 -12.80 -8.26 12.90
CA LYS A 60 -12.59 -9.69 12.59
C LYS A 60 -13.12 -10.17 11.24
N GLU A 61 -13.53 -9.28 10.37
CA GLU A 61 -13.94 -9.63 9.02
C GLU A 61 -12.73 -10.01 8.14
N PHE A 62 -12.93 -11.00 7.26
CA PHE A 62 -11.98 -11.40 6.23
C PHE A 62 -12.40 -10.81 4.88
N ILE A 63 -11.55 -10.00 4.28
CA ILE A 63 -11.81 -9.33 3.00
C ILE A 63 -10.78 -9.75 1.94
N VAL A 64 -11.26 -9.95 0.72
CA VAL A 64 -10.42 -10.20 -0.45
C VAL A 64 -10.67 -9.14 -1.51
N LEU A 65 -9.60 -8.44 -1.93
CA LEU A 65 -9.64 -7.50 -3.05
C LEU A 65 -9.39 -8.26 -4.36
N VAL A 66 -10.38 -8.30 -5.22
CA VAL A 66 -10.34 -8.98 -6.53
C VAL A 66 -10.37 -7.94 -7.65
N GLY A 67 -9.65 -8.20 -8.74
CA GLY A 67 -9.64 -7.34 -9.92
C GLY A 67 -8.41 -7.57 -10.80
N PRO A 68 -8.38 -7.02 -12.02
CA PRO A 68 -7.28 -7.16 -12.96
C PRO A 68 -5.97 -6.58 -12.44
N SER A 69 -4.84 -6.92 -13.07
CA SER A 69 -3.55 -6.31 -12.75
C SER A 69 -3.60 -4.79 -12.97
N GLY A 70 -3.03 -4.03 -12.03
CA GLY A 70 -2.97 -2.56 -12.13
C GLY A 70 -4.24 -1.82 -11.69
N CYS A 71 -5.30 -2.49 -11.21
CA CYS A 71 -6.52 -1.82 -10.73
C CYS A 71 -6.43 -1.22 -9.30
N GLY A 72 -5.24 -1.07 -8.74
CA GLY A 72 -5.05 -0.37 -7.47
C GLY A 72 -5.07 -1.24 -6.21
N LYS A 73 -5.25 -2.57 -6.27
CA LYS A 73 -5.31 -3.46 -5.08
C LYS A 73 -4.10 -3.31 -4.15
N SER A 74 -2.90 -3.45 -4.71
CA SER A 74 -1.66 -3.34 -3.93
C SER A 74 -1.45 -1.92 -3.42
N THR A 75 -1.84 -0.90 -4.19
CA THR A 75 -1.80 0.50 -3.77
C THR A 75 -2.72 0.74 -2.57
N THR A 76 -3.95 0.21 -2.61
CA THR A 76 -4.90 0.29 -1.49
C THR A 76 -4.36 -0.37 -0.24
N LEU A 77 -3.80 -1.59 -0.34
CA LEU A 77 -3.18 -2.26 0.80
C LEU A 77 -1.99 -1.47 1.37
N ARG A 78 -1.17 -0.87 0.50
CA ARG A 78 -0.04 -0.02 0.92
C ARG A 78 -0.51 1.27 1.60
N MET A 79 -1.61 1.87 1.15
CA MET A 79 -2.21 3.04 1.81
C MET A 79 -2.73 2.67 3.21
N ILE A 80 -3.40 1.53 3.37
CA ILE A 80 -3.84 1.02 4.69
C ILE A 80 -2.62 0.81 5.59
N ALA A 81 -1.53 0.26 5.06
CA ALA A 81 -0.29 0.04 5.80
C ALA A 81 0.50 1.34 6.10
N GLY A 82 0.16 2.47 5.46
CA GLY A 82 0.91 3.71 5.57
C GLY A 82 2.23 3.74 4.80
N LEU A 83 2.42 2.78 3.91
CA LEU A 83 3.57 2.70 2.99
C LEU A 83 3.35 3.54 1.73
N GLU A 84 2.16 4.08 1.57
CA GLU A 84 1.76 4.95 0.49
C GLU A 84 0.83 6.03 1.05
N GLU A 85 1.04 7.28 0.65
CA GLU A 85 0.21 8.39 1.07
C GLU A 85 -1.13 8.40 0.34
N ILE A 86 -2.19 8.77 1.03
CA ILE A 86 -3.52 9.01 0.46
C ILE A 86 -3.53 10.43 -0.11
N THR A 87 -3.93 10.60 -1.38
CA THR A 87 -4.01 11.92 -2.01
C THR A 87 -5.27 12.67 -1.56
N GLU A 88 -6.41 11.99 -1.54
CA GLU A 88 -7.69 12.53 -1.09
C GLU A 88 -8.47 11.46 -0.32
N GLY A 89 -9.38 11.89 0.55
CA GLY A 89 -10.20 11.00 1.37
C GLY A 89 -9.55 10.62 2.69
N ASP A 90 -10.21 9.74 3.43
CA ASP A 90 -9.84 9.41 4.80
C ASP A 90 -9.76 7.89 5.03
N LEU A 91 -8.75 7.48 5.81
CA LEU A 91 -8.61 6.13 6.33
C LEU A 91 -8.73 6.15 7.85
N TYR A 92 -9.57 5.27 8.38
CA TYR A 92 -9.72 5.04 9.81
C TYR A 92 -9.39 3.58 10.16
N ILE A 93 -8.71 3.38 11.28
CA ILE A 93 -8.54 2.08 11.94
C ILE A 93 -9.05 2.23 13.37
N GLY A 94 -10.14 1.54 13.70
CA GLY A 94 -10.92 1.85 14.88
C GLY A 94 -11.53 3.25 14.75
N ASP A 95 -11.38 4.05 15.80
CA ASP A 95 -11.88 5.44 15.85
C ASP A 95 -10.81 6.47 15.45
N LYS A 96 -9.62 6.01 15.05
CA LYS A 96 -8.50 6.89 14.74
C LYS A 96 -8.31 7.08 13.25
N ARG A 97 -8.23 8.35 12.80
CA ARG A 97 -7.81 8.70 11.44
C ARG A 97 -6.32 8.39 11.26
N MET A 98 -5.97 7.69 10.18
CA MET A 98 -4.63 7.14 9.96
C MET A 98 -3.82 7.83 8.87
N ASN A 99 -4.39 8.81 8.15
CA ASN A 99 -3.71 9.45 7.01
C ASN A 99 -2.28 9.90 7.34
N ASP A 100 -2.09 10.54 8.51
CA ASP A 100 -0.84 11.15 8.94
C ASP A 100 -0.06 10.28 9.97
N VAL A 101 -0.51 9.03 10.19
CA VAL A 101 0.11 8.11 11.15
C VAL A 101 1.16 7.27 10.44
N ALA A 102 2.40 7.27 10.97
CA ALA A 102 3.48 6.47 10.43
C ALA A 102 3.17 4.96 10.47
N PRO A 103 3.68 4.14 9.54
CA PRO A 103 3.41 2.69 9.47
C PRO A 103 3.66 1.95 10.78
N LYS A 104 4.75 2.28 11.48
CA LYS A 104 5.14 1.67 12.76
C LYS A 104 4.14 1.90 13.90
N ASP A 105 3.31 2.94 13.80
CA ASP A 105 2.37 3.37 14.83
C ASP A 105 0.92 2.97 14.51
N ARG A 106 0.69 2.19 13.44
CA ARG A 106 -0.64 1.74 13.00
C ARG A 106 -1.11 0.43 13.62
N ASP A 107 -0.26 -0.27 14.37
CA ASP A 107 -0.52 -1.60 14.97
C ASP A 107 -1.09 -2.62 13.97
N ILE A 108 -0.49 -2.68 12.79
CA ILE A 108 -0.82 -3.60 11.71
C ILE A 108 0.35 -4.50 11.36
N ALA A 109 0.08 -5.60 10.68
CA ALA A 109 1.08 -6.46 10.06
C ALA A 109 0.78 -6.62 8.56
N MET A 110 1.82 -6.63 7.73
CA MET A 110 1.70 -6.84 6.30
C MET A 110 2.66 -7.94 5.84
N VAL A 111 2.16 -8.86 5.03
CA VAL A 111 2.98 -9.86 4.33
C VAL A 111 3.21 -9.38 2.91
N PHE A 112 4.48 -9.24 2.54
CA PHE A 112 4.88 -8.82 1.19
C PHE A 112 5.03 -10.02 0.26
N GLN A 113 4.84 -9.80 -1.04
CA GLN A 113 4.98 -10.84 -2.06
C GLN A 113 6.38 -11.47 -2.09
N ASN A 114 7.41 -10.73 -1.74
CA ASN A 114 8.80 -11.17 -1.65
C ASN A 114 9.22 -11.58 -0.22
N TYR A 115 8.22 -11.85 0.65
CA TYR A 115 8.39 -12.24 2.06
C TYR A 115 9.11 -11.21 2.95
N ALA A 116 9.76 -10.19 2.41
CA ALA A 116 10.50 -9.13 3.11
C ALA A 116 11.47 -9.66 4.19
N LEU A 117 12.12 -10.78 3.93
CA LEU A 117 13.12 -11.36 4.84
C LEU A 117 14.42 -10.55 4.78
N TYR A 118 15.08 -10.41 5.93
CA TYR A 118 16.42 -9.85 6.03
C TYR A 118 17.44 -10.96 5.72
N PRO A 119 18.09 -10.95 4.53
CA PRO A 119 18.93 -12.06 4.09
C PRO A 119 20.20 -12.25 4.91
N HIS A 120 20.64 -11.20 5.62
CA HIS A 120 21.80 -11.23 6.51
C HIS A 120 21.49 -11.70 7.93
N MET A 121 20.21 -11.97 8.24
CA MET A 121 19.76 -12.45 9.54
C MET A 121 19.46 -13.95 9.51
N THR A 122 19.63 -14.61 10.65
CA THR A 122 19.18 -15.99 10.83
C THR A 122 17.65 -16.08 10.79
N VAL A 123 17.10 -17.27 10.62
CA VAL A 123 15.65 -17.52 10.70
C VAL A 123 15.10 -17.04 12.06
N TYR A 124 15.80 -17.40 13.14
CA TYR A 124 15.44 -16.97 14.49
C TYR A 124 15.41 -15.43 14.60
N ASP A 125 16.41 -14.74 14.09
CA ASP A 125 16.50 -13.28 14.16
C ASP A 125 15.42 -12.59 13.32
N ASN A 126 15.08 -13.14 12.16
CA ASN A 126 13.96 -12.65 11.35
C ASN A 126 12.62 -12.77 12.11
N MET A 127 12.36 -13.93 12.74
CA MET A 127 11.16 -14.14 13.53
C MET A 127 11.12 -13.28 14.80
N ALA A 128 12.27 -13.09 15.45
CA ALA A 128 12.42 -12.32 16.67
C ALA A 128 12.44 -10.80 16.46
N PHE A 129 12.58 -10.32 15.22
CA PHE A 129 12.90 -8.93 14.91
C PHE A 129 11.92 -7.94 15.54
N SER A 130 10.63 -8.11 15.34
CA SER A 130 9.59 -7.23 15.88
C SER A 130 9.56 -7.23 17.42
N LEU A 131 9.80 -8.39 18.03
CA LEU A 131 9.86 -8.54 19.49
C LEU A 131 11.09 -7.82 20.08
N LYS A 132 12.23 -7.88 19.37
CA LYS A 132 13.44 -7.15 19.74
C LYS A 132 13.23 -5.64 19.66
N LEU A 133 12.56 -5.14 18.63
CA LEU A 133 12.21 -3.72 18.49
C LEU A 133 11.29 -3.24 19.63
N LYS A 134 10.35 -4.09 20.07
CA LYS A 134 9.47 -3.82 21.22
C LYS A 134 10.19 -4.01 22.56
N LYS A 135 11.51 -4.30 22.57
CA LYS A 135 12.32 -4.53 23.77
C LYS A 135 11.79 -5.64 24.69
N THR A 136 11.17 -6.67 24.07
CA THR A 136 10.66 -7.84 24.78
C THR A 136 11.81 -8.61 25.47
N PRO A 137 11.66 -9.11 26.72
CA PRO A 137 12.68 -9.89 27.38
C PRO A 137 13.09 -11.13 26.60
N LYS A 138 14.40 -11.47 26.59
CA LYS A 138 14.96 -12.57 25.80
C LYS A 138 14.25 -13.91 26.05
N ALA A 139 13.95 -14.24 27.29
CA ALA A 139 13.24 -15.47 27.65
C ALA A 139 11.85 -15.59 27.01
N GLU A 140 11.14 -14.45 26.88
CA GLU A 140 9.85 -14.40 26.21
C GLU A 140 9.98 -14.48 24.69
N ILE A 141 11.03 -13.85 24.11
CA ILE A 141 11.35 -14.00 22.69
C ILE A 141 11.60 -15.48 22.36
N ASP A 142 12.47 -16.15 23.14
CA ASP A 142 12.81 -17.55 22.93
C ASP A 142 11.56 -18.46 22.99
N ARG A 143 10.64 -18.16 23.92
CA ARG A 143 9.38 -18.92 24.05
C ARG A 143 8.43 -18.73 22.86
N LYS A 144 8.40 -17.52 22.26
CA LYS A 144 7.49 -17.19 21.15
C LYS A 144 8.03 -17.60 19.79
N VAL A 145 9.34 -17.70 19.63
CA VAL A 145 10.01 -18.01 18.36
C VAL A 145 10.25 -19.51 18.19
N ARG A 146 10.37 -20.28 19.25
CA ARG A 146 10.50 -21.75 19.27
C ARG A 146 9.14 -22.43 19.41
#